data_dfbec729955423b4067951c1adb4a2e7
#
_entry.id   dfbec729955423b4067951c1adb4a2e7
#
_cell.length_a   1.000
_cell.length_b   1.000
_cell.length_c   1.000
_cell.angle_alpha   90.00
_cell.angle_beta   90.00
_cell.angle_gamma   90.00
#
_symmetry.space_group_name_H-M   'P 1'
#
loop_
_entity.id
_entity.type
_entity.pdbx_description
1 polymer ?
#
loop_
_entity_poly.entity_id
_entity_poly.type
_entity_poly.pdbx_seq_one_letter_code
_entity_poly.pdbx_strand_id
1 'polypeptide(L)'
;MNIKLHTPKSLKTGSGMGSLKQFLLSLFATTVSIALTFGTAAIIDYNKKQSEKHEIVMMVMYDMYNSLKSIEECDSAIQQSMLIQRQIAEDTNMFDKLRFKIIVLTPWLEYTETTERIFSSSIETINTVGNVLFTENVADFYMIRKVYKTQVCDSVFNKINVGNPFDTLKGTLDFDYKGFAILSDGLTKTMRKKYAQCKQMMEISDEEIDAYRELREQIDKGIPEEESTEPSFNKILQLQNSIDSAKSKLKLE
;
A
#
# COMPACT_ATOMS: atom_id res chain seq x y z
N MET A 1 -63.92 -51.16 -22.97
CA MET A 1 -62.94 -50.47 -22.08
C MET A 1 -63.59 -49.17 -21.61
N ASN A 2 -64.21 -49.21 -20.40
CA ASN A 2 -65.02 -48.10 -19.89
C ASN A 2 -64.15 -47.23 -18.99
N ILE A 3 -63.77 -46.01 -19.48
CA ILE A 3 -63.07 -45.04 -18.73
C ILE A 3 -64.10 -44.25 -17.91
N LYS A 4 -64.10 -44.45 -16.58
CA LYS A 4 -64.87 -43.59 -15.65
C LYS A 4 -64.12 -42.31 -15.41
N LEU A 5 -64.65 -41.23 -15.94
CA LEU A 5 -64.23 -39.89 -15.58
C LEU A 5 -64.64 -39.54 -14.16
N HIS A 6 -63.70 -39.41 -13.27
CA HIS A 6 -63.93 -38.89 -11.93
C HIS A 6 -64.06 -37.37 -12.01
N THR A 7 -65.25 -36.86 -11.77
CA THR A 7 -65.54 -35.44 -11.53
C THR A 7 -64.82 -35.00 -10.21
N PRO A 8 -64.03 -33.90 -10.24
CA PRO A 8 -63.46 -33.43 -9.01
C PRO A 8 -64.52 -32.84 -8.08
N LYS A 9 -64.49 -33.24 -6.81
CA LYS A 9 -65.37 -32.76 -5.73
C LYS A 9 -65.23 -31.26 -5.64
N SER A 10 -66.33 -30.48 -5.67
CA SER A 10 -66.42 -29.07 -5.48
C SER A 10 -65.66 -28.64 -4.22
N LEU A 11 -64.64 -27.80 -4.42
CA LEU A 11 -64.00 -27.06 -3.36
C LEU A 11 -65.03 -26.14 -2.71
N LYS A 12 -65.42 -26.46 -1.45
CA LYS A 12 -66.21 -25.57 -0.61
C LYS A 12 -65.51 -24.23 -0.50
N THR A 13 -66.11 -23.18 -1.00
CA THR A 13 -65.80 -21.78 -0.80
C THR A 13 -65.89 -21.47 0.70
N GLY A 14 -64.76 -21.69 1.40
CA GLY A 14 -64.59 -21.19 2.76
C GLY A 14 -64.22 -19.73 2.71
N SER A 15 -65.00 -18.93 3.39
CA SER A 15 -64.97 -17.51 3.73
C SER A 15 -63.81 -16.71 3.13
N GLY A 16 -64.10 -15.68 2.33
CA GLY A 16 -63.15 -14.79 1.66
C GLY A 16 -62.13 -14.09 2.56
N MET A 17 -62.27 -14.14 3.86
CA MET A 17 -61.36 -13.58 4.85
C MET A 17 -60.11 -14.45 5.10
N GLY A 18 -60.20 -15.75 4.87
CA GLY A 18 -59.03 -16.67 4.93
C GLY A 18 -58.12 -16.54 3.71
N SER A 19 -58.70 -16.35 2.53
CA SER A 19 -57.99 -16.15 1.26
C SER A 19 -57.19 -14.86 1.25
N LEU A 20 -57.76 -13.75 1.75
CA LEU A 20 -57.07 -12.46 1.85
C LEU A 20 -55.90 -12.50 2.82
N LYS A 21 -56.06 -13.13 3.98
CA LYS A 21 -54.96 -13.33 4.93
C LYS A 21 -53.84 -14.17 4.35
N GLN A 22 -54.15 -15.25 3.65
CA GLN A 22 -53.13 -16.08 2.98
C GLN A 22 -52.42 -15.33 1.85
N PHE A 23 -53.13 -14.53 1.07
CA PHE A 23 -52.55 -13.68 0.04
C PHE A 23 -51.60 -12.63 0.64
N LEU A 24 -52.02 -11.92 1.69
CA LEU A 24 -51.18 -10.92 2.38
C LEU A 24 -49.95 -11.58 3.03
N LEU A 25 -50.06 -12.75 3.61
CA LEU A 25 -48.95 -13.50 4.19
C LEU A 25 -47.96 -13.95 3.10
N SER A 26 -48.45 -14.43 1.96
CA SER A 26 -47.64 -14.79 0.81
C SER A 26 -46.91 -13.56 0.22
N LEU A 27 -47.62 -12.45 0.05
CA LEU A 27 -47.03 -11.18 -0.41
C LEU A 27 -45.96 -10.69 0.54
N PHE A 28 -46.23 -10.70 1.85
CA PHE A 28 -45.26 -10.31 2.86
C PHE A 28 -44.02 -11.22 2.86
N ALA A 29 -44.22 -12.53 2.83
CA ALA A 29 -43.12 -13.51 2.77
C ALA A 29 -42.25 -13.31 1.51
N THR A 30 -42.88 -13.07 0.36
CA THR A 30 -42.14 -12.77 -0.90
C THR A 30 -41.38 -11.45 -0.82
N THR A 31 -42.00 -10.41 -0.27
CA THR A 31 -41.35 -9.11 -0.10
C THR A 31 -40.15 -9.19 0.86
N VAL A 32 -40.29 -9.87 1.98
CA VAL A 32 -39.19 -10.12 2.94
C VAL A 32 -38.09 -10.96 2.30
N SER A 33 -38.42 -12.00 1.55
CA SER A 33 -37.46 -12.84 0.83
C SER A 33 -36.65 -12.02 -0.20
N ILE A 34 -37.31 -11.16 -0.96
CA ILE A 34 -36.69 -10.25 -1.91
C ILE A 34 -35.77 -9.26 -1.17
N ALA A 35 -36.28 -8.63 -0.12
CA ALA A 35 -35.50 -7.68 0.68
C ALA A 35 -34.26 -8.31 1.31
N LEU A 36 -34.35 -9.54 1.83
CA LEU A 36 -33.23 -10.29 2.36
C LEU A 36 -32.21 -10.63 1.26
N THR A 37 -32.67 -11.10 0.10
CA THR A 37 -31.78 -11.48 -1.01
C THR A 37 -31.00 -10.28 -1.54
N PHE A 38 -31.68 -9.16 -1.82
CA PHE A 38 -31.01 -7.94 -2.30
C PHE A 38 -30.19 -7.26 -1.20
N GLY A 39 -30.65 -7.30 0.05
CA GLY A 39 -29.91 -6.75 1.18
C GLY A 39 -28.61 -7.51 1.44
N THR A 40 -28.62 -8.82 1.39
CA THR A 40 -27.39 -9.62 1.56
C THR A 40 -26.41 -9.43 0.41
N ALA A 41 -26.89 -9.39 -0.85
CA ALA A 41 -26.05 -9.10 -2.01
C ALA A 41 -25.38 -7.73 -1.90
N ALA A 42 -26.14 -6.70 -1.51
CA ALA A 42 -25.60 -5.34 -1.33
C ALA A 42 -24.54 -5.29 -0.21
N ILE A 43 -24.73 -6.03 0.90
CA ILE A 43 -23.73 -6.12 1.98
C ILE A 43 -22.46 -6.83 1.51
N ILE A 44 -22.60 -7.92 0.77
CA ILE A 44 -21.45 -8.66 0.21
C ILE A 44 -20.66 -7.77 -0.74
N ASP A 45 -21.32 -7.07 -1.66
CA ASP A 45 -20.69 -6.13 -2.61
C ASP A 45 -19.99 -4.98 -1.89
N TYR A 46 -20.63 -4.44 -0.84
CA TYR A 46 -20.03 -3.38 -0.04
C TYR A 46 -18.76 -3.87 0.66
N ASN A 47 -18.82 -5.02 1.33
CA ASN A 47 -17.65 -5.58 2.02
C ASN A 47 -16.51 -5.91 1.05
N LYS A 48 -16.83 -6.44 -0.14
CA LYS A 48 -15.85 -6.70 -1.18
C LYS A 48 -15.15 -5.41 -1.63
N LYS A 49 -15.90 -4.35 -1.90
CA LYS A 49 -15.33 -3.03 -2.27
C LYS A 49 -14.46 -2.44 -1.16
N GLN A 50 -14.85 -2.58 0.11
CA GLN A 50 -14.03 -2.14 1.24
C GLN A 50 -12.72 -2.94 1.35
N SER A 51 -12.77 -4.25 1.12
CA SER A 51 -11.58 -5.10 1.10
C SER A 51 -10.63 -4.71 -0.04
N GLU A 52 -11.15 -4.53 -1.26
CA GLU A 52 -10.36 -4.10 -2.42
C GLU A 52 -9.73 -2.71 -2.19
N LYS A 53 -10.49 -1.77 -1.63
CA LYS A 53 -9.99 -0.45 -1.24
C LYS A 53 -8.84 -0.55 -0.24
N HIS A 54 -9.02 -1.34 0.82
CA HIS A 54 -8.00 -1.52 1.85
C HIS A 54 -6.73 -2.14 1.28
N GLU A 55 -6.85 -3.15 0.42
CA GLU A 55 -5.70 -3.81 -0.22
C GLU A 55 -4.89 -2.83 -1.09
N ILE A 56 -5.57 -2.01 -1.91
CA ILE A 56 -4.90 -0.98 -2.72
C ILE A 56 -4.18 0.04 -1.83
N VAL A 57 -4.85 0.50 -0.78
CA VAL A 57 -4.27 1.47 0.16
C VAL A 57 -3.04 0.88 0.85
N MET A 58 -3.12 -0.35 1.33
CA MET A 58 -2.00 -1.03 1.98
C MET A 58 -0.81 -1.22 1.03
N MET A 59 -1.07 -1.62 -0.22
CA MET A 59 -0.02 -1.73 -1.25
C MET A 59 0.71 -0.39 -1.45
N VAL A 60 -0.02 0.71 -1.57
CA VAL A 60 0.55 2.06 -1.75
C VAL A 60 1.30 2.51 -0.50
N MET A 61 0.70 2.37 0.69
CA MET A 61 1.33 2.77 1.95
C MET A 61 2.63 2.01 2.23
N TYR A 62 2.66 0.72 1.91
CA TYR A 62 3.85 -0.10 2.03
C TYR A 62 4.96 0.33 1.05
N ASP A 63 4.63 0.65 -0.21
CA ASP A 63 5.61 1.17 -1.17
C ASP A 63 6.16 2.54 -0.75
N MET A 64 5.31 3.43 -0.23
CA MET A 64 5.74 4.72 0.34
C MET A 64 6.66 4.53 1.55
N TYR A 65 6.34 3.59 2.45
CA TYR A 65 7.16 3.25 3.62
C TYR A 65 8.55 2.74 3.20
N ASN A 66 8.62 1.79 2.29
CA ASN A 66 9.89 1.25 1.79
C ASN A 66 10.72 2.33 1.08
N SER A 67 10.06 3.20 0.30
CA SER A 67 10.72 4.34 -0.34
C SER A 67 11.32 5.29 0.69
N LEU A 68 10.61 5.61 1.78
CA LEU A 68 11.14 6.44 2.86
C LEU A 68 12.33 5.79 3.55
N LYS A 69 12.27 4.51 3.84
CA LYS A 69 13.38 3.76 4.45
C LYS A 69 14.63 3.83 3.58
N SER A 70 14.52 3.57 2.27
CA SER A 70 15.65 3.67 1.34
C SER A 70 16.21 5.09 1.22
N ILE A 71 15.34 6.09 1.28
CA ILE A 71 15.75 7.51 1.29
C ILE A 71 16.49 7.87 2.59
N GLU A 72 16.06 7.37 3.74
CA GLU A 72 16.75 7.56 5.02
C GLU A 72 18.15 6.92 5.01
N GLU A 73 18.32 5.79 4.35
CA GLU A 73 19.63 5.17 4.12
C GLU A 73 20.53 6.06 3.23
N CYS A 74 19.96 6.64 2.16
CA CYS A 74 20.66 7.62 1.32
C CYS A 74 21.05 8.90 2.09
N ASP A 75 20.14 9.44 2.91
CA ASP A 75 20.42 10.59 3.77
C ASP A 75 21.56 10.30 4.75
N SER A 76 21.54 9.11 5.37
CA SER A 76 22.60 8.65 6.26
C SER A 76 23.94 8.56 5.55
N ALA A 77 23.98 8.04 4.32
CA ALA A 77 25.18 7.94 3.51
C ALA A 77 25.77 9.33 3.19
N ILE A 78 24.93 10.29 2.82
CA ILE A 78 25.33 11.67 2.57
C ILE A 78 25.90 12.33 3.83
N GLN A 79 25.25 12.16 4.99
CA GLN A 79 25.71 12.70 6.26
C GLN A 79 27.06 12.11 6.68
N GLN A 80 27.23 10.79 6.53
CA GLN A 80 28.51 10.13 6.81
C GLN A 80 29.61 10.61 5.89
N SER A 81 29.31 10.78 4.58
CA SER A 81 30.28 11.33 3.60
C SER A 81 30.72 12.75 3.97
N MET A 82 29.77 13.57 4.43
CA MET A 82 30.06 14.93 4.90
C MET A 82 30.94 14.94 6.15
N LEU A 83 30.72 14.01 7.08
CA LEU A 83 31.58 13.87 8.27
C LEU A 83 32.99 13.43 7.90
N ILE A 84 33.14 12.47 6.98
CA ILE A 84 34.46 12.04 6.47
C ILE A 84 35.18 13.19 5.77
N GLN A 85 34.48 13.98 4.94
CA GLN A 85 35.05 15.15 4.31
C GLN A 85 35.60 16.15 5.34
N ARG A 86 34.87 16.39 6.45
CA ARG A 86 35.36 17.27 7.54
C ARG A 86 36.59 16.70 8.22
N GLN A 87 36.64 15.38 8.49
CA GLN A 87 37.83 14.74 9.05
C GLN A 87 39.06 14.92 8.14
N ILE A 88 38.89 14.81 6.83
CA ILE A 88 39.95 15.04 5.86
C ILE A 88 40.39 16.53 5.88
N ALA A 89 39.43 17.44 6.03
CA ALA A 89 39.73 18.87 6.12
C ALA A 89 40.50 19.25 7.40
N GLU A 90 40.23 18.59 8.51
CA GLU A 90 40.91 18.77 9.80
C GLU A 90 42.33 18.14 9.80
N ASP A 91 42.50 16.95 9.19
CA ASP A 91 43.77 16.27 9.05
C ASP A 91 43.92 15.68 7.63
N THR A 92 44.64 16.41 6.77
CA THR A 92 44.87 16.02 5.38
C THR A 92 45.63 14.71 5.19
N ASN A 93 46.37 14.25 6.22
CA ASN A 93 47.04 12.93 6.18
C ASN A 93 46.01 11.75 6.20
N MET A 94 44.76 12.01 6.58
CA MET A 94 43.69 11.03 6.54
C MET A 94 43.11 10.82 5.14
N PHE A 95 43.47 11.66 4.16
CA PHE A 95 42.92 11.61 2.80
C PHE A 95 43.02 10.24 2.17
N ASP A 96 44.20 9.62 2.11
CA ASP A 96 44.41 8.31 1.48
C ASP A 96 43.66 7.17 2.18
N LYS A 97 43.41 7.29 3.48
CA LYS A 97 42.67 6.30 4.26
C LYS A 97 41.16 6.41 4.10
N LEU A 98 40.64 7.63 3.92
CA LEU A 98 39.21 7.92 4.04
C LEU A 98 38.52 8.13 2.68
N ARG A 99 39.24 8.54 1.62
CA ARG A 99 38.65 8.84 0.30
C ARG A 99 37.80 7.71 -0.27
N PHE A 100 38.25 6.46 -0.12
CA PHE A 100 37.48 5.30 -0.61
C PHE A 100 36.17 5.07 0.15
N LYS A 101 36.12 5.44 1.44
CA LYS A 101 34.87 5.33 2.20
C LYS A 101 33.80 6.24 1.64
N ILE A 102 34.15 7.43 1.19
CA ILE A 102 33.21 8.37 0.54
C ILE A 102 32.64 7.74 -0.76
N ILE A 103 33.47 7.09 -1.56
CA ILE A 103 33.02 6.44 -2.80
C ILE A 103 32.03 5.30 -2.49
N VAL A 104 32.33 4.49 -1.47
CA VAL A 104 31.46 3.38 -1.03
C VAL A 104 30.13 3.87 -0.48
N LEU A 105 30.11 5.07 0.13
CA LEU A 105 28.90 5.69 0.68
C LEU A 105 28.10 6.48 -0.38
N THR A 106 28.34 6.25 -1.68
CA THR A 106 27.53 6.92 -2.74
C THR A 106 26.05 6.53 -2.55
N PRO A 107 25.15 7.51 -2.38
CA PRO A 107 23.75 7.23 -2.18
C PRO A 107 23.14 6.59 -3.42
N TRP A 108 22.47 5.47 -3.23
CA TRP A 108 21.78 4.74 -4.29
C TRP A 108 20.36 4.44 -3.87
N LEU A 109 19.39 4.96 -4.62
CA LEU A 109 17.96 4.74 -4.34
C LEU A 109 17.40 3.69 -5.28
N GLU A 110 17.08 2.52 -4.72
CA GLU A 110 16.37 1.47 -5.43
C GLU A 110 14.88 1.50 -5.06
N TYR A 111 14.04 1.50 -6.06
CA TYR A 111 12.59 1.31 -5.91
C TYR A 111 11.99 0.79 -7.22
N THR A 112 10.86 0.12 -7.10
CA THR A 112 10.09 -0.31 -8.27
C THR A 112 9.02 0.73 -8.59
N GLU A 113 8.81 1.04 -9.87
CA GLU A 113 7.71 1.92 -10.29
C GLU A 113 6.39 1.17 -10.47
N THR A 114 6.35 -0.11 -10.10
CA THR A 114 5.18 -0.98 -10.35
C THR A 114 3.95 -0.46 -9.62
N THR A 115 4.06 -0.18 -8.31
CA THR A 115 2.94 0.33 -7.51
C THR A 115 2.50 1.71 -7.99
N GLU A 116 3.46 2.62 -8.26
CA GLU A 116 3.18 3.94 -8.81
C GLU A 116 2.41 3.83 -10.13
N ARG A 117 2.84 2.95 -11.05
CA ARG A 117 2.16 2.74 -12.34
C ARG A 117 0.78 2.15 -12.19
N ILE A 118 0.60 1.12 -11.35
CA ILE A 118 -0.71 0.53 -11.09
C ILE A 118 -1.66 1.59 -10.54
N PHE A 119 -1.22 2.35 -9.54
CA PHE A 119 -2.04 3.37 -8.90
C PHE A 119 -2.38 4.53 -9.85
N SER A 120 -1.41 5.05 -10.61
CA SER A 120 -1.58 6.24 -11.45
C SER A 120 -2.24 5.95 -12.81
N SER A 121 -2.14 4.73 -13.35
CA SER A 121 -2.67 4.39 -14.68
C SER A 121 -4.11 3.86 -14.66
N SER A 122 -4.63 3.46 -13.50
CA SER A 122 -5.96 2.87 -13.37
C SER A 122 -6.96 3.86 -12.75
N ILE A 123 -7.86 4.39 -13.56
CA ILE A 123 -9.01 5.19 -13.09
C ILE A 123 -9.87 4.37 -12.13
N GLU A 124 -9.99 3.06 -12.37
CA GLU A 124 -10.75 2.16 -11.51
C GLU A 124 -10.12 2.07 -10.11
N THR A 125 -8.80 1.95 -10.02
CA THR A 125 -8.04 1.96 -8.75
C THR A 125 -8.30 3.25 -7.97
N ILE A 126 -8.20 4.41 -8.64
CA ILE A 126 -8.46 5.72 -8.02
C ILE A 126 -9.90 5.82 -7.51
N ASN A 127 -10.87 5.37 -8.32
CA ASN A 127 -12.29 5.37 -7.96
C ASN A 127 -12.58 4.40 -6.79
N THR A 128 -11.93 3.25 -6.75
CA THR A 128 -12.07 2.27 -5.65
C THR A 128 -11.58 2.86 -4.33
N VAL A 129 -10.46 3.57 -4.34
CA VAL A 129 -9.96 4.27 -3.15
C VAL A 129 -10.93 5.36 -2.71
N GLY A 130 -11.52 6.11 -3.64
CA GLY A 130 -12.59 7.08 -3.40
C GLY A 130 -12.20 8.25 -2.50
N ASN A 131 -10.90 8.55 -2.36
CA ASN A 131 -10.39 9.67 -1.57
C ASN A 131 -9.41 10.51 -2.42
N VAL A 132 -9.89 11.64 -2.91
CA VAL A 132 -9.14 12.53 -3.81
C VAL A 132 -7.89 13.09 -3.13
N LEU A 133 -7.99 13.49 -1.85
CA LEU A 133 -6.85 14.04 -1.12
C LEU A 133 -5.76 12.99 -0.86
N PHE A 134 -6.16 11.75 -0.59
CA PHE A 134 -5.20 10.64 -0.52
C PHE A 134 -4.49 10.47 -1.86
N THR A 135 -5.24 10.41 -2.97
CA THR A 135 -4.68 10.24 -4.31
C THR A 135 -3.69 11.36 -4.67
N GLU A 136 -4.03 12.61 -4.35
CA GLU A 136 -3.15 13.76 -4.56
C GLU A 136 -1.86 13.65 -3.74
N ASN A 137 -1.94 13.32 -2.44
CA ASN A 137 -0.77 13.15 -1.59
C ASN A 137 0.13 12.00 -2.04
N VAL A 138 -0.44 10.91 -2.55
CA VAL A 138 0.31 9.79 -3.12
C VAL A 138 1.04 10.22 -4.40
N ALA A 139 0.36 10.93 -5.30
CA ALA A 139 0.96 11.44 -6.53
C ALA A 139 2.12 12.41 -6.23
N ASP A 140 1.91 13.35 -5.29
CA ASP A 140 2.95 14.26 -4.81
C ASP A 140 4.15 13.51 -4.22
N PHE A 141 3.90 12.48 -3.41
CA PHE A 141 4.95 11.64 -2.83
C PHE A 141 5.82 11.01 -3.92
N TYR A 142 5.21 10.39 -4.92
CA TYR A 142 5.94 9.75 -6.02
C TYR A 142 6.69 10.76 -6.89
N MET A 143 6.12 11.93 -7.12
CA MET A 143 6.81 13.02 -7.81
C MET A 143 8.06 13.44 -7.05
N ILE A 144 7.97 13.65 -5.73
CA ILE A 144 9.09 14.05 -4.88
C ILE A 144 10.15 12.94 -4.82
N ARG A 145 9.75 11.66 -4.75
CA ARG A 145 10.65 10.49 -4.83
C ARG A 145 11.49 10.54 -6.11
N LYS A 146 10.87 10.84 -7.24
CA LYS A 146 11.54 10.98 -8.53
C LYS A 146 12.52 12.15 -8.56
N VAL A 147 12.13 13.28 -7.97
CA VAL A 147 13.01 14.45 -7.80
C VAL A 147 14.18 14.10 -6.90
N TYR A 148 13.97 13.42 -5.78
CA TYR A 148 15.02 12.96 -4.88
C TYR A 148 16.02 12.07 -5.61
N LYS A 149 15.55 11.05 -6.34
CA LYS A 149 16.42 10.19 -7.14
C LYS A 149 17.28 11.00 -8.10
N THR A 150 16.66 11.87 -8.90
CA THR A 150 17.37 12.60 -9.97
C THR A 150 18.30 13.69 -9.42
N GLN A 151 17.81 14.50 -8.46
CA GLN A 151 18.53 15.67 -7.98
C GLN A 151 19.55 15.35 -6.87
N VAL A 152 19.34 14.27 -6.14
CA VAL A 152 20.25 13.84 -5.07
C VAL A 152 21.09 12.65 -5.53
N CYS A 153 20.50 11.48 -5.68
CA CYS A 153 21.26 10.25 -5.93
C CYS A 153 21.98 10.26 -7.28
N ASP A 154 21.25 10.46 -8.37
CA ASP A 154 21.84 10.44 -9.73
C ASP A 154 22.84 11.63 -9.91
N SER A 155 22.57 12.78 -9.28
CA SER A 155 23.49 13.92 -9.35
C SER A 155 24.79 13.67 -8.60
N VAL A 156 24.74 13.07 -7.40
CA VAL A 156 25.94 12.66 -6.66
C VAL A 156 26.70 11.59 -7.44
N PHE A 157 26.01 10.54 -7.89
CA PHE A 157 26.60 9.46 -8.66
C PHE A 157 27.30 9.96 -9.93
N ASN A 158 26.65 10.81 -10.71
CA ASN A 158 27.21 11.35 -11.95
C ASN A 158 28.42 12.24 -11.67
N LYS A 159 28.37 13.08 -10.62
CA LYS A 159 29.52 13.92 -10.25
C LYS A 159 30.73 13.11 -9.80
N ILE A 160 30.52 11.96 -9.14
CA ILE A 160 31.58 11.05 -8.73
C ILE A 160 32.21 10.36 -9.95
N ASN A 161 31.39 9.95 -10.93
CA ASN A 161 31.90 9.24 -12.11
C ASN A 161 32.55 10.13 -13.16
N VAL A 162 32.17 11.41 -13.25
CA VAL A 162 32.76 12.36 -14.20
C VAL A 162 34.02 13.01 -13.61
N GLY A 163 35.19 12.38 -13.87
CA GLY A 163 36.47 12.92 -13.48
C GLY A 163 36.87 12.65 -12.02
N ASN A 164 36.26 11.69 -11.37
CA ASN A 164 36.48 11.23 -9.99
C ASN A 164 37.06 12.32 -9.05
N PRO A 165 36.25 13.23 -8.51
CA PRO A 165 36.75 14.35 -7.68
C PRO A 165 37.53 13.87 -6.45
N PHE A 166 37.33 12.59 -6.05
CA PHE A 166 38.01 12.01 -4.89
C PHE A 166 39.42 11.47 -5.18
N ASP A 167 39.90 11.57 -6.42
CA ASP A 167 41.30 11.25 -6.72
C ASP A 167 42.27 12.29 -6.19
N THR A 168 41.77 13.47 -5.85
CA THR A 168 42.59 14.57 -5.31
C THR A 168 42.02 15.11 -4.00
N LEU A 169 42.89 15.55 -3.12
CA LEU A 169 42.50 16.21 -1.87
C LEU A 169 41.59 17.43 -2.14
N LYS A 170 41.96 18.26 -3.11
CA LYS A 170 41.17 19.43 -3.49
C LYS A 170 39.77 19.02 -3.96
N GLY A 171 39.66 18.08 -4.88
CA GLY A 171 38.37 17.65 -5.39
C GLY A 171 37.47 17.06 -4.27
N THR A 172 38.06 16.33 -3.33
CA THR A 172 37.35 15.80 -2.15
C THR A 172 36.83 16.94 -1.27
N LEU A 173 37.63 17.97 -1.01
CA LEU A 173 37.21 19.10 -0.16
C LEU A 173 36.23 20.04 -0.86
N ASP A 174 36.33 20.20 -2.18
CA ASP A 174 35.45 21.06 -2.98
C ASP A 174 34.08 20.41 -3.31
N PHE A 175 33.88 19.11 -2.99
CA PHE A 175 32.60 18.44 -3.27
C PHE A 175 31.51 18.95 -2.33
N ASP A 176 30.39 19.41 -2.91
CA ASP A 176 29.31 20.09 -2.17
C ASP A 176 28.34 19.10 -1.46
N TYR A 177 28.85 18.31 -0.53
CA TYR A 177 28.00 17.46 0.32
C TYR A 177 27.00 18.25 1.16
N LYS A 178 27.34 19.46 1.55
CA LYS A 178 26.45 20.31 2.35
C LYS A 178 25.19 20.70 1.58
N GLY A 179 25.35 21.08 0.32
CA GLY A 179 24.22 21.39 -0.55
C GLY A 179 23.32 20.18 -0.78
N PHE A 180 23.90 19.00 -1.04
CA PHE A 180 23.14 17.77 -1.15
C PHE A 180 22.42 17.39 0.14
N ALA A 181 23.05 17.54 1.31
CA ALA A 181 22.42 17.24 2.59
C ALA A 181 21.21 18.15 2.88
N ILE A 182 21.31 19.44 2.55
CA ILE A 182 20.18 20.39 2.71
C ILE A 182 19.03 20.02 1.78
N LEU A 183 19.31 19.73 0.50
CA LEU A 183 18.29 19.35 -0.47
C LEU A 183 17.62 18.04 -0.09
N SER A 184 18.39 17.03 0.28
CA SER A 184 17.96 15.73 0.74
C SER A 184 17.01 15.86 1.93
N ASP A 185 17.42 16.54 3.00
CA ASP A 185 16.62 16.76 4.21
C ASP A 185 15.27 17.45 3.90
N GLY A 186 15.27 18.45 3.02
CA GLY A 186 14.05 19.15 2.60
C GLY A 186 13.05 18.25 1.87
N LEU A 187 13.54 17.43 0.94
CA LEU A 187 12.71 16.48 0.19
C LEU A 187 12.18 15.36 1.10
N THR A 188 13.06 14.79 1.93
CA THR A 188 12.70 13.73 2.89
C THR A 188 11.64 14.18 3.88
N LYS A 189 11.77 15.38 4.46
CA LYS A 189 10.75 15.98 5.34
C LYS A 189 9.40 16.12 4.64
N THR A 190 9.41 16.55 3.39
CA THR A 190 8.17 16.70 2.60
C THR A 190 7.53 15.35 2.34
N MET A 191 8.30 14.33 1.98
CA MET A 191 7.81 12.96 1.77
C MET A 191 7.25 12.35 3.06
N ARG A 192 7.94 12.50 4.19
CA ARG A 192 7.43 12.07 5.50
C ARG A 192 6.08 12.71 5.83
N LYS A 193 5.95 14.01 5.55
CA LYS A 193 4.67 14.73 5.75
C LYS A 193 3.56 14.13 4.89
N LYS A 194 3.82 13.88 3.59
CA LYS A 194 2.83 13.27 2.68
C LYS A 194 2.43 11.86 3.12
N TYR A 195 3.39 11.05 3.51
CA TYR A 195 3.15 9.72 4.06
C TYR A 195 2.27 9.77 5.33
N ALA A 196 2.60 10.63 6.28
CA ALA A 196 1.82 10.79 7.50
C ALA A 196 0.39 11.27 7.23
N GLN A 197 0.21 12.19 6.27
CA GLN A 197 -1.11 12.63 5.83
C GLN A 197 -1.93 11.49 5.22
N CYS A 198 -1.33 10.68 4.33
CA CYS A 198 -1.97 9.50 3.75
C CYS A 198 -2.40 8.50 4.83
N LYS A 199 -1.50 8.22 5.78
CA LYS A 199 -1.75 7.33 6.92
C LYS A 199 -2.94 7.80 7.74
N GLN A 200 -2.99 9.09 8.09
CA GLN A 200 -4.07 9.69 8.85
C GLN A 200 -5.40 9.65 8.09
N MET A 201 -5.40 10.00 6.79
CA MET A 201 -6.63 10.04 5.96
C MET A 201 -7.29 8.68 5.79
N MET A 202 -6.49 7.62 5.81
CA MET A 202 -6.95 6.25 5.61
C MET A 202 -7.04 5.45 6.91
N GLU A 203 -6.73 6.09 8.05
CA GLU A 203 -6.76 5.49 9.39
C GLU A 203 -5.89 4.23 9.50
N ILE A 204 -4.74 4.22 8.81
CA ILE A 204 -3.80 3.10 8.81
C ILE A 204 -2.86 3.20 10.02
N SER A 205 -2.73 2.11 10.76
CA SER A 205 -1.79 2.00 11.88
C SER A 205 -0.40 1.52 11.44
N ASP A 206 0.62 1.67 12.28
CA ASP A 206 1.96 1.13 12.02
C ASP A 206 1.94 -0.40 12.09
N GLU A 207 1.14 -0.96 12.97
CA GLU A 207 0.94 -2.40 13.12
C GLU A 207 0.35 -3.04 11.86
N GLU A 208 -0.57 -2.35 11.17
CA GLU A 208 -1.11 -2.83 9.89
C GLU A 208 -0.05 -2.83 8.79
N ILE A 209 0.81 -1.81 8.73
CA ILE A 209 1.92 -1.74 7.77
C ILE A 209 2.94 -2.84 8.06
N ASP A 210 3.27 -3.06 9.32
CA ASP A 210 4.19 -4.12 9.73
C ASP A 210 3.64 -5.52 9.42
N ALA A 211 2.36 -5.77 9.69
CA ALA A 211 1.70 -7.02 9.34
C ALA A 211 1.68 -7.26 7.82
N TYR A 212 1.43 -6.21 7.02
CA TYR A 212 1.47 -6.31 5.56
C TYR A 212 2.90 -6.59 5.06
N ARG A 213 3.92 -5.98 5.69
CA ARG A 213 5.33 -6.25 5.40
C ARG A 213 5.68 -7.71 5.64
N GLU A 214 5.32 -8.25 6.81
CA GLU A 214 5.59 -9.66 7.15
C GLU A 214 4.92 -10.62 6.16
N LEU A 215 3.69 -10.31 5.74
CA LEU A 215 2.99 -11.08 4.71
C LEU A 215 3.75 -11.06 3.37
N ARG A 216 4.21 -9.88 2.92
CA ARG A 216 4.97 -9.74 1.69
C ARG A 216 6.29 -10.49 1.74
N GLU A 217 7.03 -10.38 2.84
CA GLU A 217 8.27 -11.12 3.05
C GLU A 217 8.07 -12.65 3.04
N GLN A 218 6.93 -13.14 3.54
CA GLN A 218 6.58 -14.56 3.47
C GLN A 218 6.31 -15.01 2.03
N ILE A 219 5.61 -14.18 1.26
CA ILE A 219 5.34 -14.43 -0.17
C ILE A 219 6.65 -14.44 -0.96
N ASP A 220 7.54 -13.48 -0.73
CA ASP A 220 8.82 -13.34 -1.45
C ASP A 220 9.83 -14.45 -1.08
N LYS A 221 9.77 -14.99 0.13
CA LYS A 221 10.60 -16.14 0.55
C LYS A 221 10.18 -17.48 -0.06
N GLY A 222 9.13 -17.49 -0.81
CA GLY A 222 8.68 -18.63 -1.61
C GLY A 222 7.75 -19.56 -0.84
N ILE A 223 6.49 -19.56 -1.22
CA ILE A 223 5.62 -20.73 -1.08
C ILE A 223 6.22 -21.76 -2.05
N PRO A 224 6.56 -23.00 -1.62
CA PRO A 224 6.98 -24.05 -2.54
C PRO A 224 5.95 -24.17 -3.66
N GLU A 225 6.37 -24.22 -4.91
CA GLU A 225 5.49 -24.30 -6.09
C GLU A 225 4.50 -25.49 -6.04
N GLU A 226 4.73 -26.48 -5.19
CA GLU A 226 3.91 -27.66 -5.04
C GLU A 226 2.60 -27.45 -4.23
N GLU A 227 2.44 -26.36 -3.48
CA GLU A 227 1.20 -26.05 -2.73
C GLU A 227 0.29 -25.01 -3.38
N SER A 228 0.60 -24.55 -4.59
CA SER A 228 -0.12 -23.45 -5.26
C SER A 228 -1.42 -23.88 -5.98
N THR A 229 -2.00 -25.05 -5.67
CA THR A 229 -3.25 -25.51 -6.28
C THR A 229 -4.53 -24.97 -5.63
N GLU A 230 -4.44 -24.24 -4.53
CA GLU A 230 -5.57 -23.47 -4.01
C GLU A 230 -5.38 -21.98 -4.26
N PRO A 231 -6.42 -21.25 -4.72
CA PRO A 231 -6.29 -19.85 -5.04
C PRO A 231 -5.89 -19.05 -3.80
N SER A 232 -4.90 -18.20 -3.95
CA SER A 232 -4.33 -17.26 -2.96
C SER A 232 -5.40 -16.47 -2.17
N PHE A 233 -6.60 -16.37 -2.72
CA PHE A 233 -7.78 -15.74 -2.17
C PHE A 233 -8.22 -16.34 -0.81
N ASN A 234 -8.15 -17.67 -0.63
CA ASN A 234 -8.55 -18.28 0.64
C ASN A 234 -7.56 -18.03 1.78
N LYS A 235 -6.25 -17.88 1.45
CA LYS A 235 -5.23 -17.49 2.45
C LYS A 235 -5.37 -16.03 2.87
N ILE A 236 -5.67 -15.15 1.92
CA ILE A 236 -5.95 -13.73 2.19
C ILE A 236 -7.20 -13.59 3.06
N LEU A 237 -8.25 -14.36 2.78
CA LEU A 237 -9.48 -14.38 3.58
C LEU A 237 -9.25 -14.91 5.01
N GLN A 238 -8.38 -15.90 5.19
CA GLN A 238 -8.02 -16.42 6.52
C GLN A 238 -7.19 -15.40 7.32
N LEU A 239 -6.29 -14.67 6.68
CA LEU A 239 -5.54 -13.59 7.31
C LEU A 239 -6.44 -12.40 7.66
N GLN A 240 -7.38 -12.05 6.80
CA GLN A 240 -8.37 -11.01 7.07
C GLN A 240 -9.27 -11.38 8.27
N ASN A 241 -9.70 -12.62 8.36
CA ASN A 241 -10.43 -13.14 9.53
C ASN A 241 -9.58 -13.13 10.80
N SER A 242 -8.26 -13.33 10.69
CA SER A 242 -7.33 -13.26 11.82
C SER A 242 -7.12 -11.81 12.30
N ILE A 243 -7.03 -10.86 11.38
CA ILE A 243 -6.94 -9.41 11.67
C ILE A 243 -8.24 -8.92 12.31
N ASP A 244 -9.40 -9.31 11.78
CA ASP A 244 -10.70 -8.94 12.32
C ASP A 244 -10.94 -9.57 13.71
N SER A 245 -10.44 -10.78 13.94
CA SER A 245 -10.42 -11.42 15.26
C SER A 245 -9.52 -10.70 16.25
N ALA A 246 -8.35 -10.23 15.82
CA ALA A 246 -7.45 -9.44 16.65
C ALA A 246 -8.05 -8.05 16.97
N LYS A 247 -8.66 -7.38 15.98
CA LYS A 247 -9.39 -6.11 16.17
C LYS A 247 -10.57 -6.25 17.13
N SER A 248 -11.29 -7.36 17.10
CA SER A 248 -12.41 -7.62 18.02
C SER A 248 -11.94 -7.83 19.47
N LYS A 249 -10.76 -8.41 19.67
CA LYS A 249 -10.16 -8.58 21.00
C LYS A 249 -9.61 -7.27 21.58
N LEU A 250 -9.07 -6.38 20.73
CA LEU A 250 -8.60 -5.05 21.14
C LEU A 250 -9.71 -4.04 21.47
N LYS A 251 -10.94 -4.27 20.99
CA LYS A 251 -12.11 -3.42 21.33
C LYS A 251 -12.85 -3.85 22.61
N LEU A 252 -12.41 -4.92 23.25
CA LEU A 252 -12.99 -5.47 24.49
C LEU A 252 -12.13 -5.21 25.74
N GLU A 253 -10.99 -4.51 25.61
CA GLU A 253 -10.20 -3.90 26.69
C GLU A 253 -10.37 -2.36 26.67
#